data_ff9edb6c9f6834f1fff727c736cd3ade
#
_entry.id   ff9edb6c9f6834f1fff727c736cd3ade
#
_cell.length_a   1.000
_cell.length_b   1.000
_cell.length_c   1.000
_cell.angle_alpha   90.00
_cell.angle_beta   90.00
_cell.angle_gamma   90.00
#
_symmetry.space_group_name_H-M   'P 1'
#
loop_
_entity.id
_entity.type
_entity.pdbx_description
1 polymer ?
#
loop_
_entity_poly.entity_id
_entity_poly.type
_entity_poly.pdbx_seq_one_letter_code
_entity_poly.pdbx_strand_id
1 'polypeptide(L)'
;MKKFNIYILLLSVVLFSACDDYLDVKPKDRLIPTTAKDFRDLLSSAYNGVPADKARLTFRTDEVKLDENAWDLTQIQDIYLWKDVNYASNTLSFSYQSFYKVIMYANHIIDAGVDATEGTSDEIDQIVGEAYLLRAFMHFNLLNQYGLPYNATTAATDRGVPISLEIDTEATYFPSSVAQVYTQIQKDITSALDKINVETYEMGLNYRFSKLAALAFQTRVYLYMGDYENARSSALDALKIKSDLKDLVADNAVSPHKYDSNESILALEEVFSYELESSSFISDKMLNAYDQTNDLRFALYFVADGSEFAVKKGTDAASKCSFRTSELYLTIAECNAKLDELDDARDYLNQLKAKRLNADYYNTEVTRVAELNKADLIIEIANERFREFAYEGHRWFDLRRTTQEQIDHTYKTESATLKQGDPRYTLRFPQEAIDNNPNLSN
;
A
#
# COMPACT_ATOMS: atom_id res chain seq x y z
N MET A 1 33.40 -50.38 53.24
CA MET A 1 32.26 -49.46 53.02
C MET A 1 32.68 -48.07 52.51
N LYS A 2 33.71 -47.39 53.06
CA LYS A 2 34.10 -46.05 52.59
C LYS A 2 34.58 -45.97 51.13
N LYS A 3 35.25 -47.01 50.61
CA LYS A 3 35.71 -47.04 49.20
C LYS A 3 34.57 -47.26 48.20
N PHE A 4 33.51 -47.99 48.57
CA PHE A 4 32.36 -48.27 47.72
C PHE A 4 31.50 -46.99 47.49
N ASN A 5 31.35 -46.17 48.51
CA ASN A 5 30.65 -44.87 48.43
C ASN A 5 31.36 -43.84 47.53
N ILE A 6 32.72 -43.88 47.43
CA ILE A 6 33.51 -43.03 46.53
C ILE A 6 33.26 -43.37 45.05
N TYR A 7 33.15 -44.66 44.72
CA TYR A 7 32.85 -45.07 43.35
C TYR A 7 31.42 -44.75 42.92
N ILE A 8 30.45 -44.78 43.82
CA ILE A 8 29.08 -44.37 43.54
C ILE A 8 29.03 -42.86 43.34
N LEU A 9 29.76 -42.07 44.11
CA LEU A 9 29.85 -40.61 43.95
C LEU A 9 30.55 -40.22 42.64
N LEU A 10 31.61 -40.94 42.24
CA LEU A 10 32.28 -40.70 40.97
C LEU A 10 31.41 -41.12 39.76
N LEU A 11 30.62 -42.18 39.88
CA LEU A 11 29.71 -42.63 38.83
C LEU A 11 28.53 -41.65 38.68
N SER A 12 28.05 -41.01 39.75
CA SER A 12 26.98 -39.99 39.66
C SER A 12 27.45 -38.69 39.02
N VAL A 13 28.73 -38.30 39.15
CA VAL A 13 29.26 -37.08 38.49
C VAL A 13 29.44 -37.28 36.99
N VAL A 14 29.73 -38.48 36.51
CA VAL A 14 29.85 -38.78 35.06
C VAL A 14 28.47 -38.80 34.36
N LEU A 15 27.39 -39.04 35.09
CA LEU A 15 26.02 -39.05 34.51
C LEU A 15 25.42 -37.63 34.32
N PHE A 16 26.02 -36.58 34.90
CA PHE A 16 25.58 -35.21 34.71
C PHE A 16 26.29 -34.45 33.58
N SER A 17 27.34 -35.02 32.96
CA SER A 17 28.10 -34.36 31.90
C SER A 17 27.72 -34.82 30.48
N ALA A 18 26.61 -35.57 30.31
CA ALA A 18 26.27 -36.22 29.02
C ALA A 18 24.99 -35.68 28.36
N CYS A 19 24.54 -34.45 28.70
CA CYS A 19 23.25 -33.95 28.18
C CYS A 19 23.26 -32.54 27.57
N ASP A 20 24.41 -31.96 27.22
CA ASP A 20 24.37 -30.66 26.52
C ASP A 20 24.03 -30.82 25.02
N ASP A 21 24.48 -31.87 24.36
CA ASP A 21 24.20 -32.09 22.94
C ASP A 21 22.77 -32.58 22.62
N TYR A 22 21.97 -33.00 23.62
CA TYR A 22 20.60 -33.48 23.39
C TYR A 22 19.55 -32.36 23.39
N LEU A 23 19.91 -31.19 23.91
CA LEU A 23 19.04 -29.98 23.92
C LEU A 23 19.22 -29.12 22.66
N ASP A 24 20.28 -29.35 21.90
CA ASP A 24 20.60 -28.65 20.65
C ASP A 24 20.02 -29.34 19.40
N VAL A 25 18.95 -30.13 19.53
CA VAL A 25 18.24 -30.65 18.37
C VAL A 25 17.51 -29.51 17.67
N LYS A 26 18.19 -28.88 16.72
CA LYS A 26 17.52 -27.96 15.78
C LYS A 26 16.32 -28.71 15.16
N PRO A 27 15.10 -28.18 15.23
CA PRO A 27 13.96 -28.84 14.61
C PRO A 27 14.27 -29.12 13.13
N LYS A 28 14.26 -30.39 12.73
CA LYS A 28 14.62 -30.79 11.36
C LYS A 28 13.71 -30.23 10.28
N ASP A 29 12.58 -29.65 10.69
CA ASP A 29 11.54 -29.12 9.81
C ASP A 29 11.44 -27.59 9.82
N ARG A 30 12.34 -26.86 10.49
CA ARG A 30 12.39 -25.40 10.48
C ARG A 30 13.77 -24.94 10.06
N LEU A 31 13.83 -24.32 8.87
CA LEU A 31 15.03 -23.61 8.43
C LEU A 31 15.17 -22.36 9.30
N ILE A 32 16.19 -22.30 10.14
CA ILE A 32 16.57 -21.07 10.85
C ILE A 32 17.50 -20.32 9.91
N PRO A 33 17.12 -19.15 9.40
CA PRO A 33 17.98 -18.36 8.52
C PRO A 33 19.31 -18.02 9.23
N THR A 34 20.43 -18.25 8.57
CA THR A 34 21.77 -17.95 9.09
C THR A 34 22.67 -17.26 8.07
N THR A 35 22.39 -17.45 6.79
CA THR A 35 23.16 -16.84 5.69
C THR A 35 22.40 -15.67 5.07
N ALA A 36 23.10 -14.75 4.40
CA ALA A 36 22.46 -13.67 3.64
C ALA A 36 21.45 -14.22 2.63
N LYS A 37 21.76 -15.39 2.01
CA LYS A 37 20.84 -16.06 1.10
C LYS A 37 19.54 -16.50 1.81
N ASP A 38 19.65 -17.10 3.00
CA ASP A 38 18.46 -17.53 3.75
C ASP A 38 17.57 -16.35 4.12
N PHE A 39 18.16 -15.22 4.55
CA PHE A 39 17.41 -13.99 4.83
C PHE A 39 16.81 -13.38 3.57
N ARG A 40 17.48 -13.49 2.42
CA ARG A 40 16.91 -13.07 1.12
C ARG A 40 15.70 -13.94 0.74
N ASP A 41 15.78 -15.25 0.95
CA ASP A 41 14.68 -16.18 0.69
C ASP A 41 13.49 -15.93 1.63
N LEU A 42 13.75 -15.63 2.92
CA LEU A 42 12.74 -15.22 3.89
C LEU A 42 12.07 -13.90 3.49
N LEU A 43 12.85 -12.91 3.07
CA LEU A 43 12.33 -11.62 2.59
C LEU A 43 11.49 -11.78 1.32
N SER A 44 11.90 -12.67 0.41
CA SER A 44 11.10 -13.00 -0.77
C SER A 44 9.74 -13.62 -0.40
N SER A 45 9.74 -14.46 0.63
CA SER A 45 8.50 -15.01 1.20
C SER A 45 7.63 -13.92 1.84
N ALA A 46 8.24 -12.93 2.49
CA ALA A 46 7.54 -11.78 3.04
C ALA A 46 6.90 -10.92 1.95
N TYR A 47 7.60 -10.63 0.85
CA TYR A 47 7.04 -9.91 -0.30
C TYR A 47 5.84 -10.64 -0.91
N ASN A 48 5.92 -11.98 -1.05
CA ASN A 48 4.81 -12.79 -1.55
C ASN A 48 3.59 -12.82 -0.60
N GLY A 49 3.79 -12.48 0.67
CA GLY A 49 2.74 -12.41 1.68
C GLY A 49 2.02 -11.06 1.76
N VAL A 50 2.41 -10.07 0.96
CA VAL A 50 1.80 -8.73 0.99
C VAL A 50 0.34 -8.80 0.55
N PRO A 51 -0.61 -8.28 1.36
CA PRO A 51 -2.03 -8.34 1.05
C PRO A 51 -2.44 -7.52 -0.19
N ALA A 52 -3.46 -7.98 -0.89
CA ALA A 52 -4.02 -7.36 -2.10
C ALA A 52 -5.39 -6.70 -1.83
N ASP A 53 -5.51 -5.89 -0.77
CA ASP A 53 -6.79 -5.31 -0.37
C ASP A 53 -7.25 -4.10 -1.22
N LYS A 54 -6.35 -3.50 -2.01
CA LYS A 54 -6.66 -2.30 -2.80
C LYS A 54 -7.81 -2.51 -3.77
N ALA A 55 -7.81 -3.63 -4.51
CA ALA A 55 -8.91 -3.97 -5.41
C ALA A 55 -10.24 -4.09 -4.66
N ARG A 56 -10.23 -4.66 -3.45
CA ARG A 56 -11.42 -4.82 -2.62
C ARG A 56 -11.91 -3.50 -2.05
N LEU A 57 -11.00 -2.60 -1.67
CA LEU A 57 -11.34 -1.25 -1.22
C LEU A 57 -11.96 -0.41 -2.33
N THR A 58 -11.66 -0.67 -3.60
CA THR A 58 -12.27 0.01 -4.75
C THR A 58 -13.80 -0.15 -4.77
N PHE A 59 -14.34 -1.29 -4.33
CA PHE A 59 -15.79 -1.46 -4.18
C PHE A 59 -16.45 -0.49 -3.18
N ARG A 60 -15.69 0.12 -2.30
CA ARG A 60 -16.20 1.10 -1.32
C ARG A 60 -16.17 2.54 -1.85
N THR A 61 -15.70 2.76 -3.08
CA THR A 61 -15.48 4.09 -3.66
C THR A 61 -16.55 4.46 -4.68
N ASP A 62 -16.51 5.70 -5.10
CA ASP A 62 -17.32 6.27 -6.15
C ASP A 62 -16.80 5.97 -7.57
N GLU A 63 -15.82 5.05 -7.70
CA GLU A 63 -15.31 4.61 -9.01
C GLU A 63 -16.21 3.58 -9.68
N VAL A 64 -16.92 2.77 -8.91
CA VAL A 64 -17.57 1.55 -9.38
C VAL A 64 -19.08 1.57 -9.18
N LYS A 65 -19.79 0.81 -10.02
CA LYS A 65 -21.12 0.26 -9.76
C LYS A 65 -21.09 -1.25 -10.01
N LEU A 66 -21.91 -2.01 -9.28
CA LEU A 66 -21.97 -3.46 -9.46
C LEU A 66 -22.73 -3.82 -10.74
N ASP A 67 -22.24 -4.83 -11.45
CA ASP A 67 -23.02 -5.51 -12.48
C ASP A 67 -24.04 -6.45 -11.79
N GLU A 68 -25.32 -6.08 -11.86
CA GLU A 68 -26.40 -6.86 -11.22
C GLU A 68 -26.58 -8.25 -11.78
N ASN A 69 -25.99 -8.54 -12.96
CA ASN A 69 -26.07 -9.83 -13.65
C ASN A 69 -24.85 -10.72 -13.34
N ALA A 70 -23.81 -10.20 -12.71
CA ALA A 70 -22.66 -11.00 -12.33
C ALA A 70 -23.06 -12.08 -11.31
N TRP A 71 -22.39 -13.22 -11.37
CA TRP A 71 -22.84 -14.40 -10.63
C TRP A 71 -22.29 -14.49 -9.19
N ASP A 72 -21.23 -13.77 -8.85
CA ASP A 72 -20.55 -13.88 -7.55
C ASP A 72 -20.71 -12.64 -6.66
N LEU A 73 -21.83 -11.95 -6.79
CA LEU A 73 -22.09 -10.69 -6.10
C LEU A 73 -22.23 -10.83 -4.58
N THR A 74 -22.59 -12.03 -4.09
CA THR A 74 -22.75 -12.27 -2.65
C THR A 74 -21.48 -12.11 -1.84
N GLN A 75 -20.32 -12.19 -2.48
CA GLN A 75 -19.01 -11.99 -1.84
C GLN A 75 -18.64 -10.52 -1.67
N ILE A 76 -19.18 -9.62 -2.49
CA ILE A 76 -18.76 -8.22 -2.57
C ILE A 76 -19.89 -7.21 -2.28
N GLN A 77 -21.16 -7.60 -2.40
CA GLN A 77 -22.31 -6.68 -2.22
C GLN A 77 -22.29 -5.96 -0.87
N ASP A 78 -21.93 -6.66 0.20
CA ASP A 78 -21.91 -6.07 1.54
C ASP A 78 -20.72 -5.10 1.72
N ILE A 79 -19.60 -5.34 1.02
CA ILE A 79 -18.48 -4.39 0.95
C ILE A 79 -18.91 -3.12 0.21
N TYR A 80 -19.59 -3.29 -0.94
CA TYR A 80 -20.11 -2.20 -1.76
C TYR A 80 -21.14 -1.34 -1.03
N LEU A 81 -21.99 -1.96 -0.21
CA LEU A 81 -23.01 -1.27 0.59
C LEU A 81 -22.52 -0.86 2.00
N TRP A 82 -21.21 -0.94 2.26
CA TRP A 82 -20.59 -0.60 3.56
C TRP A 82 -21.23 -1.30 4.77
N LYS A 83 -21.65 -2.55 4.61
CA LYS A 83 -22.17 -3.36 5.72
C LYS A 83 -20.98 -3.94 6.51
N ASP A 84 -20.45 -3.15 7.43
CA ASP A 84 -19.27 -3.52 8.23
C ASP A 84 -19.64 -4.37 9.47
N VAL A 85 -20.93 -4.60 9.69
CA VAL A 85 -21.50 -5.49 10.72
C VAL A 85 -22.66 -6.29 10.13
N ASN A 86 -22.85 -7.51 10.61
CA ASN A 86 -23.92 -8.40 10.15
C ASN A 86 -23.90 -8.67 8.63
N TYR A 87 -22.71 -8.72 8.06
CA TYR A 87 -22.51 -9.09 6.66
C TYR A 87 -22.70 -10.61 6.46
N ALA A 88 -22.91 -11.01 5.22
CA ALA A 88 -23.08 -12.43 4.86
C ALA A 88 -21.79 -13.23 5.13
N SER A 89 -21.94 -14.49 5.52
CA SER A 89 -20.80 -15.35 5.90
C SER A 89 -19.80 -15.62 4.78
N ASN A 90 -20.20 -15.42 3.52
CA ASN A 90 -19.36 -15.56 2.34
C ASN A 90 -18.79 -14.23 1.84
N THR A 91 -19.06 -13.11 2.52
CA THR A 91 -18.45 -11.81 2.18
C THR A 91 -16.93 -11.89 2.35
N LEU A 92 -16.21 -11.41 1.35
CA LEU A 92 -14.75 -11.36 1.38
C LEU A 92 -14.26 -10.49 2.54
N SER A 93 -13.32 -11.01 3.31
CA SER A 93 -12.73 -10.29 4.42
C SER A 93 -11.55 -9.42 3.97
N PHE A 94 -11.36 -8.29 4.63
CA PHE A 94 -10.12 -7.50 4.51
C PHE A 94 -9.00 -8.16 5.31
N SER A 95 -7.79 -8.03 4.81
CA SER A 95 -6.60 -8.57 5.46
C SER A 95 -6.30 -7.81 6.75
N TYR A 96 -6.00 -8.54 7.80
CA TYR A 96 -5.47 -8.00 9.06
C TYR A 96 -4.30 -8.86 9.53
N GLN A 97 -4.53 -10.14 9.73
CA GLN A 97 -3.52 -11.10 10.16
C GLN A 97 -2.36 -11.21 9.16
N SER A 98 -2.63 -11.15 7.86
CA SER A 98 -1.60 -11.24 6.82
C SER A 98 -0.61 -10.09 6.89
N PHE A 99 -1.03 -8.87 7.23
CA PHE A 99 -0.12 -7.75 7.47
C PHE A 99 0.85 -8.05 8.62
N TYR A 100 0.35 -8.54 9.76
CA TYR A 100 1.19 -8.87 10.91
C TYR A 100 2.11 -10.07 10.64
N LYS A 101 1.70 -11.01 9.79
CA LYS A 101 2.57 -12.09 9.35
C LYS A 101 3.78 -11.56 8.56
N VAL A 102 3.57 -10.60 7.67
CA VAL A 102 4.67 -9.95 6.93
C VAL A 102 5.55 -9.13 7.88
N ILE A 103 4.95 -8.41 8.83
CA ILE A 103 5.67 -7.67 9.88
C ILE A 103 6.55 -8.62 10.70
N MET A 104 6.05 -9.79 11.07
CA MET A 104 6.82 -10.81 11.80
C MET A 104 8.06 -11.27 11.01
N TYR A 105 7.92 -11.52 9.71
CA TYR A 105 9.06 -11.86 8.86
C TYR A 105 10.08 -10.70 8.80
N ALA A 106 9.59 -9.47 8.63
CA ALA A 106 10.45 -8.28 8.62
C ALA A 106 11.17 -8.10 9.96
N ASN A 107 10.49 -8.29 11.10
CA ASN A 107 11.09 -8.22 12.43
C ASN A 107 12.23 -9.24 12.58
N HIS A 108 12.03 -10.47 12.10
CA HIS A 108 13.07 -11.49 12.16
C HIS A 108 14.32 -11.13 11.34
N ILE A 109 14.11 -10.55 10.15
CA ILE A 109 15.22 -10.11 9.30
C ILE A 109 15.94 -8.91 9.92
N ILE A 110 15.21 -7.98 10.51
CA ILE A 110 15.79 -6.78 11.16
C ILE A 110 16.63 -7.19 12.39
N ASP A 111 16.15 -8.15 13.18
CA ASP A 111 16.81 -8.61 14.41
C ASP A 111 18.03 -9.47 14.11
N ALA A 112 17.87 -10.54 13.33
CA ALA A 112 18.88 -11.55 13.12
C ALA A 112 19.69 -11.37 11.81
N GLY A 113 19.17 -10.64 10.85
CA GLY A 113 19.80 -10.49 9.53
C GLY A 113 21.11 -9.72 9.57
N VAL A 114 21.30 -8.84 10.55
CA VAL A 114 22.55 -8.07 10.74
C VAL A 114 23.75 -8.97 11.09
N ASP A 115 23.50 -10.15 11.66
CA ASP A 115 24.49 -11.13 12.05
C ASP A 115 24.61 -12.27 11.01
N ALA A 116 24.06 -12.09 9.81
CA ALA A 116 24.09 -13.10 8.76
C ALA A 116 25.51 -13.50 8.42
N THR A 117 25.73 -14.80 8.40
CA THR A 117 26.97 -15.40 7.87
C THR A 117 26.88 -15.50 6.37
N GLU A 118 28.02 -15.44 5.69
CA GLU A 118 28.08 -15.40 4.22
C GLU A 118 27.34 -14.16 3.62
N GLY A 119 27.80 -13.75 2.46
CA GLY A 119 27.33 -12.50 1.82
C GLY A 119 28.22 -11.30 2.15
N THR A 120 28.06 -10.25 1.37
CA THR A 120 28.76 -8.97 1.58
C THR A 120 27.99 -8.08 2.56
N SER A 121 28.68 -7.10 3.17
CA SER A 121 28.00 -6.10 4.01
C SER A 121 26.89 -5.39 3.24
N ASP A 122 27.13 -5.06 1.97
CA ASP A 122 26.15 -4.35 1.13
C ASP A 122 24.89 -5.21 0.86
N GLU A 123 25.07 -6.54 0.66
CA GLU A 123 23.93 -7.45 0.52
C GLU A 123 23.11 -7.57 1.80
N ILE A 124 23.78 -7.67 2.93
CA ILE A 124 23.15 -7.74 4.26
C ILE A 124 22.40 -6.43 4.55
N ASP A 125 23.06 -5.29 4.35
CA ASP A 125 22.44 -3.98 4.57
C ASP A 125 21.25 -3.76 3.63
N GLN A 126 21.34 -4.18 2.36
CA GLN A 126 20.19 -4.12 1.43
C GLN A 126 19.03 -4.97 1.93
N ILE A 127 19.25 -6.21 2.39
CA ILE A 127 18.20 -7.11 2.89
C ILE A 127 17.52 -6.51 4.13
N VAL A 128 18.31 -6.01 5.08
CA VAL A 128 17.79 -5.42 6.32
C VAL A 128 17.06 -4.10 6.03
N GLY A 129 17.59 -3.28 5.11
CA GLY A 129 16.93 -2.04 4.66
C GLY A 129 15.58 -2.30 4.00
N GLU A 130 15.50 -3.30 3.12
CA GLU A 130 14.23 -3.73 2.52
C GLU A 130 13.24 -4.23 3.56
N ALA A 131 13.70 -4.94 4.61
CA ALA A 131 12.84 -5.41 5.69
C ALA A 131 12.26 -4.26 6.54
N TYR A 132 13.06 -3.22 6.84
CA TYR A 132 12.56 -2.00 7.47
C TYR A 132 11.45 -1.35 6.65
N LEU A 133 11.64 -1.19 5.32
CA LEU A 133 10.62 -0.60 4.44
C LEU A 133 9.37 -1.47 4.35
N LEU A 134 9.51 -2.78 4.30
CA LEU A 134 8.37 -3.68 4.26
C LEU A 134 7.57 -3.60 5.56
N ARG A 135 8.23 -3.54 6.74
CA ARG A 135 7.57 -3.35 8.03
C ARG A 135 6.83 -2.01 8.10
N ALA A 136 7.49 -0.94 7.69
CA ALA A 136 6.88 0.39 7.61
C ALA A 136 5.67 0.39 6.68
N PHE A 137 5.77 -0.25 5.52
CA PHE A 137 4.71 -0.31 4.52
C PHE A 137 3.49 -1.11 5.01
N MET A 138 3.72 -2.20 5.74
CA MET A 138 2.62 -2.96 6.37
C MET A 138 1.92 -2.16 7.46
N HIS A 139 2.66 -1.48 8.35
CA HIS A 139 2.05 -0.61 9.36
C HIS A 139 1.31 0.58 8.73
N PHE A 140 1.83 1.13 7.63
CA PHE A 140 1.16 2.21 6.90
C PHE A 140 -0.18 1.73 6.31
N ASN A 141 -0.20 0.57 5.67
CA ASN A 141 -1.44 0.00 5.11
C ASN A 141 -2.45 -0.35 6.22
N LEU A 142 -2.00 -0.99 7.30
CA LEU A 142 -2.85 -1.25 8.49
C LEU A 142 -3.46 0.04 9.04
N LEU A 143 -2.63 1.07 9.26
CA LEU A 143 -3.09 2.35 9.80
C LEU A 143 -4.12 3.01 8.87
N ASN A 144 -3.86 2.99 7.57
CA ASN A 144 -4.76 3.63 6.60
C ASN A 144 -6.01 2.81 6.27
N GLN A 145 -6.11 1.58 6.75
CA GLN A 145 -7.34 0.78 6.68
C GLN A 145 -8.11 0.80 8.00
N TYR A 146 -7.45 0.54 9.12
CA TYR A 146 -8.07 0.26 10.42
C TYR A 146 -7.90 1.35 11.48
N GLY A 147 -6.92 2.25 11.35
CA GLY A 147 -6.76 3.41 12.23
C GLY A 147 -7.55 4.63 11.74
N LEU A 148 -7.71 5.65 12.54
CA LEU A 148 -8.31 6.91 12.10
C LEU A 148 -7.40 7.67 11.12
N PRO A 149 -7.94 8.49 10.19
CA PRO A 149 -7.13 9.33 9.32
C PRO A 149 -6.26 10.29 10.14
N TYR A 150 -5.09 10.64 9.62
CA TYR A 150 -4.21 11.59 10.29
C TYR A 150 -4.87 12.98 10.39
N ASN A 151 -4.92 13.52 11.58
CA ASN A 151 -5.29 14.90 11.86
C ASN A 151 -4.26 15.47 12.84
N ALA A 152 -3.54 16.52 12.44
CA ALA A 152 -2.45 17.09 13.25
C ALA A 152 -2.88 17.51 14.67
N THR A 153 -4.17 17.86 14.86
CA THR A 153 -4.68 18.27 16.17
C THR A 153 -4.98 17.09 17.10
N THR A 154 -5.42 15.94 16.55
CA THR A 154 -5.95 14.82 17.34
C THR A 154 -5.12 13.53 17.20
N ALA A 155 -4.17 13.46 16.26
CA ALA A 155 -3.37 12.25 15.99
C ALA A 155 -2.68 11.65 17.21
N ALA A 156 -2.34 12.46 18.22
CA ALA A 156 -1.73 12.00 19.46
C ALA A 156 -2.66 11.12 20.33
N THR A 157 -3.97 11.24 20.14
CA THR A 157 -5.01 10.50 20.87
C THR A 157 -5.90 9.66 19.99
N ASP A 158 -5.93 9.91 18.67
CA ASP A 158 -6.72 9.16 17.72
C ASP A 158 -6.26 7.71 17.67
N ARG A 159 -7.22 6.80 17.61
CA ARG A 159 -6.98 5.36 17.54
C ARG A 159 -6.27 4.97 16.24
N GLY A 160 -5.06 4.47 16.37
CA GLY A 160 -4.30 3.85 15.31
C GLY A 160 -4.42 2.32 15.33
N VAL A 161 -3.30 1.64 15.14
CA VAL A 161 -3.18 0.17 15.13
C VAL A 161 -2.05 -0.27 16.07
N PRO A 162 -2.02 -1.52 16.53
CA PRO A 162 -0.88 -2.06 17.25
C PRO A 162 0.43 -1.96 16.46
N ILE A 163 1.49 -1.52 17.11
CA ILE A 163 2.86 -1.53 16.59
C ILE A 163 3.53 -2.83 17.06
N SER A 164 4.01 -3.65 16.12
CA SER A 164 4.75 -4.88 16.41
C SER A 164 6.17 -4.75 15.89
N LEU A 165 7.16 -4.77 16.80
CA LEU A 165 8.59 -4.59 16.48
C LEU A 165 9.44 -5.81 16.84
N GLU A 166 8.87 -6.77 17.57
CA GLU A 166 9.55 -7.93 18.12
C GLU A 166 8.77 -9.21 17.77
N ILE A 167 9.46 -10.34 17.85
CA ILE A 167 8.84 -11.66 17.72
C ILE A 167 8.52 -12.15 19.12
N ASP A 168 7.35 -11.78 19.61
CA ASP A 168 6.82 -12.26 20.87
C ASP A 168 5.38 -12.78 20.66
N THR A 169 5.24 -14.09 20.76
CA THR A 169 3.94 -14.78 20.58
C THR A 169 3.03 -14.66 21.80
N GLU A 170 3.55 -14.20 22.94
CA GLU A 170 2.79 -14.02 24.18
C GLU A 170 2.48 -12.53 24.46
N ALA A 171 3.03 -11.62 23.64
CA ALA A 171 2.82 -10.20 23.81
C ALA A 171 1.34 -9.82 23.65
N THR A 172 0.87 -9.00 24.57
CA THR A 172 -0.45 -8.38 24.47
C THR A 172 -0.33 -7.00 23.87
N TYR A 173 -0.88 -6.83 22.69
CA TYR A 173 -0.79 -5.59 21.92
C TYR A 173 -2.01 -4.70 22.17
N PHE A 174 -1.75 -3.39 22.32
CA PHE A 174 -2.77 -2.35 22.36
C PHE A 174 -2.68 -1.49 21.09
N PRO A 175 -3.79 -0.93 20.59
CA PRO A 175 -3.72 0.08 19.55
C PRO A 175 -2.88 1.26 20.01
N SER A 176 -1.86 1.59 19.23
CA SER A 176 -1.09 2.83 19.40
C SER A 176 -1.87 4.01 18.83
N SER A 177 -1.51 5.24 19.22
CA SER A 177 -2.11 6.39 18.56
C SER A 177 -1.66 6.53 17.11
N VAL A 178 -2.44 7.23 16.29
CA VAL A 178 -2.10 7.54 14.90
C VAL A 178 -0.72 8.17 14.79
N ALA A 179 -0.40 9.15 15.67
CA ALA A 179 0.90 9.81 15.70
C ALA A 179 2.05 8.84 16.01
N GLN A 180 1.86 7.91 16.96
CA GLN A 180 2.88 6.92 17.32
C GLN A 180 3.16 5.97 16.14
N VAL A 181 2.13 5.54 15.42
CA VAL A 181 2.31 4.65 14.26
C VAL A 181 3.05 5.38 13.14
N TYR A 182 2.69 6.62 12.81
CA TYR A 182 3.44 7.41 11.82
C TYR A 182 4.89 7.68 12.25
N THR A 183 5.14 7.93 13.53
CA THR A 183 6.51 8.08 14.05
C THR A 183 7.33 6.82 13.84
N GLN A 184 6.74 5.63 14.08
CA GLN A 184 7.43 4.37 13.84
C GLN A 184 7.68 4.12 12.35
N ILE A 185 6.70 4.42 11.49
CA ILE A 185 6.86 4.32 10.04
C ILE A 185 8.03 5.19 9.56
N GLN A 186 8.09 6.44 9.98
CA GLN A 186 9.18 7.37 9.62
C GLN A 186 10.54 6.88 10.14
N LYS A 187 10.59 6.34 11.36
CA LYS A 187 11.80 5.74 11.92
C LYS A 187 12.31 4.58 11.09
N ASP A 188 11.42 3.68 10.68
CA ASP A 188 11.77 2.54 9.84
C ASP A 188 12.25 2.98 8.45
N ILE A 189 11.60 3.98 7.83
CA ILE A 189 12.04 4.54 6.55
C ILE A 189 13.44 5.16 6.67
N THR A 190 13.71 5.90 7.75
CA THR A 190 15.03 6.49 8.00
C THR A 190 16.09 5.40 8.17
N SER A 191 15.83 4.38 8.99
CA SER A 191 16.74 3.25 9.19
C SER A 191 16.99 2.48 7.89
N ALA A 192 15.98 2.40 7.02
CA ALA A 192 16.13 1.77 5.71
C ALA A 192 17.00 2.59 4.77
N LEU A 193 16.80 3.91 4.69
CA LEU A 193 17.58 4.79 3.81
C LEU A 193 19.06 4.82 4.16
N ASP A 194 19.41 4.59 5.43
CA ASP A 194 20.80 4.46 5.87
C ASP A 194 21.46 3.15 5.38
N LYS A 195 20.67 2.15 4.98
CA LYS A 195 21.14 0.80 4.61
C LYS A 195 20.98 0.47 3.13
N ILE A 196 19.91 0.93 2.50
CA ILE A 196 19.62 0.62 1.10
C ILE A 196 20.67 1.23 0.19
N ASN A 197 21.34 0.38 -0.60
CA ASN A 197 22.38 0.73 -1.54
C ASN A 197 21.96 0.53 -3.01
N VAL A 198 20.88 -0.19 -3.30
CA VAL A 198 20.32 -0.33 -4.65
C VAL A 198 19.44 0.87 -4.97
N GLU A 199 19.85 1.67 -5.96
CA GLU A 199 19.13 2.88 -6.36
C GLU A 199 17.80 2.57 -7.05
N THR A 200 17.81 1.61 -8.00
CA THR A 200 16.64 1.11 -8.74
C THR A 200 16.80 -0.36 -9.02
N TYR A 201 15.70 -1.08 -9.16
CA TYR A 201 15.70 -2.44 -9.65
C TYR A 201 15.28 -2.49 -11.13
N GLU A 202 15.84 -3.44 -11.86
CA GLU A 202 15.41 -3.78 -13.21
C GLU A 202 13.98 -4.38 -13.21
N MET A 203 13.37 -4.36 -14.37
CA MET A 203 12.07 -4.95 -14.62
C MET A 203 12.05 -6.44 -14.21
N GLY A 204 11.03 -6.82 -13.46
CA GLY A 204 10.88 -8.17 -12.88
C GLY A 204 11.49 -8.32 -11.47
N LEU A 205 12.40 -7.43 -11.07
CA LEU A 205 12.87 -7.30 -9.69
C LEU A 205 12.33 -6.04 -8.99
N ASN A 206 11.64 -5.18 -9.72
CA ASN A 206 11.03 -3.95 -9.24
C ASN A 206 9.85 -4.15 -8.26
N TYR A 207 9.59 -5.37 -7.80
CA TYR A 207 8.75 -5.64 -6.63
C TYR A 207 9.49 -5.42 -5.30
N ARG A 208 10.83 -5.29 -5.35
CA ARG A 208 11.68 -5.06 -4.17
C ARG A 208 11.85 -3.57 -3.91
N PHE A 209 11.98 -3.22 -2.64
CA PHE A 209 12.28 -1.86 -2.26
C PHE A 209 13.71 -1.46 -2.65
N SER A 210 13.82 -0.41 -3.45
CA SER A 210 15.03 0.31 -3.79
C SER A 210 15.05 1.68 -3.10
N LYS A 211 16.12 2.45 -3.23
CA LYS A 211 16.19 3.84 -2.75
C LYS A 211 15.09 4.70 -3.37
N LEU A 212 14.85 4.55 -4.68
CA LEU A 212 13.75 5.22 -5.38
C LEU A 212 12.39 4.87 -4.76
N ALA A 213 12.14 3.58 -4.52
CA ALA A 213 10.88 3.13 -3.90
C ALA A 213 10.73 3.62 -2.45
N ALA A 214 11.83 3.71 -1.70
CA ALA A 214 11.83 4.28 -0.35
C ALA A 214 11.43 5.76 -0.35
N LEU A 215 11.98 6.56 -1.27
CA LEU A 215 11.63 7.98 -1.42
C LEU A 215 10.19 8.18 -1.89
N ALA A 216 9.70 7.34 -2.82
CA ALA A 216 8.31 7.38 -3.25
C ALA A 216 7.35 7.02 -2.10
N PHE A 217 7.70 6.04 -1.27
CA PHE A 217 6.93 5.69 -0.09
C PHE A 217 6.97 6.81 0.96
N GLN A 218 8.14 7.37 1.25
CA GLN A 218 8.29 8.52 2.15
C GLN A 218 7.44 9.71 1.69
N THR A 219 7.39 9.98 0.39
CA THR A 219 6.54 11.00 -0.23
C THR A 219 5.06 10.77 0.13
N ARG A 220 4.56 9.56 -0.03
CA ARG A 220 3.16 9.21 0.29
C ARG A 220 2.88 9.32 1.78
N VAL A 221 3.81 8.92 2.64
CA VAL A 221 3.68 9.05 4.10
C VAL A 221 3.50 10.51 4.50
N TYR A 222 4.38 11.40 4.04
CA TYR A 222 4.27 12.83 4.32
C TYR A 222 3.00 13.45 3.75
N LEU A 223 2.62 13.09 2.52
CA LEU A 223 1.37 13.55 1.91
C LEU A 223 0.15 13.20 2.77
N TYR A 224 0.10 11.96 3.31
CA TYR A 224 -1.02 11.51 4.14
C TYR A 224 -1.05 12.17 5.52
N MET A 225 0.10 12.66 5.99
CA MET A 225 0.19 13.48 7.20
C MET A 225 -0.14 14.96 6.94
N GLY A 226 -0.28 15.39 5.68
CA GLY A 226 -0.42 16.80 5.32
C GLY A 226 0.87 17.60 5.48
N ASP A 227 2.00 16.95 5.58
CA ASP A 227 3.34 17.56 5.60
C ASP A 227 3.80 17.81 4.15
N TYR A 228 3.23 18.87 3.55
CA TYR A 228 3.40 19.15 2.13
C TYR A 228 4.83 19.54 1.75
N GLU A 229 5.58 20.17 2.66
CA GLU A 229 6.97 20.56 2.41
C GLU A 229 7.87 19.32 2.28
N ASN A 230 7.78 18.39 3.24
CA ASN A 230 8.56 17.16 3.23
C ASN A 230 8.09 16.18 2.14
N ALA A 231 6.79 16.11 1.86
CA ALA A 231 6.24 15.32 0.75
C ALA A 231 6.81 15.78 -0.59
N ARG A 232 6.81 17.09 -0.85
CA ARG A 232 7.39 17.68 -2.05
C ARG A 232 8.89 17.42 -2.16
N SER A 233 9.63 17.63 -1.07
CA SER A 233 11.08 17.41 -1.07
C SER A 233 11.45 15.97 -1.40
N SER A 234 10.78 15.00 -0.76
CA SER A 234 11.01 13.57 -1.04
C SER A 234 10.61 13.18 -2.47
N ALA A 235 9.52 13.76 -3.01
CA ALA A 235 9.11 13.52 -4.39
C ALA A 235 10.12 14.07 -5.39
N LEU A 236 10.65 15.28 -5.17
CA LEU A 236 11.69 15.85 -6.01
C LEU A 236 12.98 15.04 -5.98
N ASP A 237 13.37 14.51 -4.81
CA ASP A 237 14.53 13.63 -4.70
C ASP A 237 14.31 12.31 -5.44
N ALA A 238 13.11 11.74 -5.40
CA ALA A 238 12.75 10.58 -6.19
C ALA A 238 12.80 10.86 -7.70
N LEU A 239 12.28 12.02 -8.15
CA LEU A 239 12.32 12.41 -9.57
C LEU A 239 13.72 12.68 -10.10
N LYS A 240 14.71 12.99 -9.25
CA LYS A 240 16.13 13.06 -9.67
C LYS A 240 16.67 11.70 -10.09
N ILE A 241 16.15 10.61 -9.51
CA ILE A 241 16.53 9.23 -9.84
C ILE A 241 15.76 8.77 -11.08
N LYS A 242 14.44 9.00 -11.12
CA LYS A 242 13.56 8.59 -12.22
C LYS A 242 12.41 9.57 -12.38
N SER A 243 12.31 10.17 -13.58
CA SER A 243 11.29 11.18 -13.92
C SER A 243 10.45 10.82 -15.15
N ASP A 244 10.63 9.63 -15.73
CA ASP A 244 9.92 9.23 -16.95
C ASP A 244 8.41 9.18 -16.72
N LEU A 245 7.67 9.76 -17.66
CA LEU A 245 6.22 9.57 -17.81
C LEU A 245 5.96 8.77 -19.09
N LYS A 246 5.06 7.80 -19.02
CA LYS A 246 4.59 7.08 -20.21
C LYS A 246 3.86 8.06 -21.13
N ASP A 247 4.36 8.20 -22.33
CA ASP A 247 3.80 9.10 -23.33
C ASP A 247 2.73 8.36 -24.16
N LEU A 248 1.47 8.53 -23.78
CA LEU A 248 0.35 7.90 -24.48
C LEU A 248 0.08 8.54 -25.85
N VAL A 249 0.55 9.75 -26.09
CA VAL A 249 0.45 10.41 -27.40
C VAL A 249 1.39 9.75 -28.41
N ALA A 250 2.59 9.37 -27.95
CA ALA A 250 3.59 8.71 -28.80
C ALA A 250 3.33 7.19 -28.91
N ASP A 251 2.94 6.55 -27.81
CA ASP A 251 2.71 5.10 -27.74
C ASP A 251 1.78 4.74 -26.60
N ASN A 252 0.62 4.16 -26.91
CA ASN A 252 -0.38 3.72 -25.95
C ASN A 252 -0.50 2.18 -25.85
N ALA A 253 0.51 1.44 -26.29
CA ALA A 253 0.46 -0.03 -26.25
C ALA A 253 0.60 -0.60 -24.84
N VAL A 254 1.36 0.08 -23.96
CA VAL A 254 1.59 -0.32 -22.56
C VAL A 254 0.94 0.69 -21.64
N SER A 255 0.08 0.22 -20.76
CA SER A 255 -0.59 1.06 -19.76
C SER A 255 0.39 1.52 -18.66
N PRO A 256 0.29 2.78 -18.18
CA PRO A 256 1.23 3.34 -17.18
C PRO A 256 1.34 2.55 -15.87
N HIS A 257 0.28 1.83 -15.46
CA HIS A 257 0.22 1.09 -14.19
C HIS A 257 0.88 -0.30 -14.23
N LYS A 258 1.33 -0.77 -15.40
CA LYS A 258 1.95 -2.10 -15.51
C LYS A 258 3.36 -2.11 -14.93
N TYR A 259 3.77 -3.28 -14.39
CA TYR A 259 5.11 -3.43 -13.79
C TYR A 259 6.25 -3.15 -14.78
N ASP A 260 6.00 -3.37 -16.08
CA ASP A 260 6.94 -3.15 -17.18
C ASP A 260 6.83 -1.77 -17.84
N SER A 261 6.00 -0.88 -17.29
CA SER A 261 5.94 0.51 -17.72
C SER A 261 7.22 1.26 -17.30
N ASN A 262 7.63 2.23 -18.14
CA ASN A 262 8.70 3.16 -17.78
C ASN A 262 8.36 4.06 -16.58
N GLU A 263 7.09 4.12 -16.16
CA GLU A 263 6.69 4.80 -14.92
C GLU A 263 6.85 3.96 -13.66
N SER A 264 6.98 2.63 -13.78
CA SER A 264 7.00 1.73 -12.62
C SER A 264 8.19 2.03 -11.70
N ILE A 265 7.92 2.21 -10.42
CA ILE A 265 8.88 2.39 -9.34
C ILE A 265 8.90 1.16 -8.44
N LEU A 266 7.71 0.76 -7.94
CA LEU A 266 7.52 -0.45 -7.14
C LEU A 266 6.26 -1.18 -7.61
N ALA A 267 6.44 -2.40 -8.06
CA ALA A 267 5.39 -3.27 -8.60
C ALA A 267 5.08 -4.42 -7.62
N LEU A 268 4.73 -4.10 -6.38
CA LEU A 268 4.56 -5.08 -5.30
C LEU A 268 3.09 -5.50 -5.11
N GLU A 269 2.17 -4.53 -5.03
CA GLU A 269 0.77 -4.80 -4.71
C GLU A 269 -0.04 -5.09 -5.97
N GLU A 270 -0.91 -6.08 -5.88
CA GLU A 270 -1.98 -6.28 -6.86
C GLU A 270 -3.07 -5.22 -6.62
N VAL A 271 -3.35 -4.44 -7.67
CA VAL A 271 -4.39 -3.40 -7.60
C VAL A 271 -5.70 -3.84 -8.24
N PHE A 272 -5.69 -5.00 -8.87
CA PHE A 272 -6.83 -5.62 -9.53
C PHE A 272 -7.16 -6.98 -8.94
N SER A 273 -8.46 -7.34 -8.94
CA SER A 273 -8.91 -8.70 -8.63
C SER A 273 -9.91 -9.17 -9.68
N TYR A 274 -10.08 -10.48 -9.74
CA TYR A 274 -11.06 -11.08 -10.62
C TYR A 274 -12.49 -10.57 -10.35
N GLU A 275 -12.84 -10.38 -9.06
CA GLU A 275 -14.16 -9.86 -8.67
C GLU A 275 -14.36 -8.43 -9.18
N LEU A 276 -13.32 -7.59 -9.12
CA LEU A 276 -13.42 -6.21 -9.58
C LEU A 276 -13.63 -6.16 -11.11
N GLU A 277 -12.94 -7.02 -11.85
CA GLU A 277 -13.06 -7.13 -13.29
C GLU A 277 -14.42 -7.71 -13.72
N SER A 278 -14.84 -8.83 -13.10
CA SER A 278 -15.98 -9.63 -13.53
C SER A 278 -17.34 -9.15 -13.02
N SER A 279 -17.35 -8.29 -11.99
CA SER A 279 -18.58 -7.96 -11.25
C SER A 279 -18.85 -6.47 -11.14
N SER A 280 -18.10 -5.63 -11.88
CA SER A 280 -18.29 -4.19 -11.82
C SER A 280 -18.20 -3.48 -13.16
N PHE A 281 -18.96 -2.42 -13.29
CA PHE A 281 -18.83 -1.39 -14.30
C PHE A 281 -18.26 -0.12 -13.69
N ILE A 282 -17.75 0.78 -14.51
CA ILE A 282 -17.38 2.10 -14.03
C ILE A 282 -18.63 2.90 -13.63
N SER A 283 -18.52 3.71 -12.61
CA SER A 283 -19.61 4.60 -12.20
C SER A 283 -19.85 5.72 -13.21
N ASP A 284 -21.03 6.34 -13.15
CA ASP A 284 -21.32 7.53 -13.95
C ASP A 284 -20.36 8.70 -13.60
N LYS A 285 -19.91 8.80 -12.34
CA LYS A 285 -18.92 9.79 -11.92
C LYS A 285 -17.58 9.56 -12.61
N MET A 286 -17.12 8.30 -12.68
CA MET A 286 -15.89 7.93 -13.39
C MET A 286 -16.03 8.17 -14.90
N LEU A 287 -17.15 7.78 -15.49
CA LEU A 287 -17.44 8.00 -16.91
C LEU A 287 -17.38 9.49 -17.28
N ASN A 288 -17.99 10.33 -16.45
CA ASN A 288 -18.05 11.78 -16.68
C ASN A 288 -16.75 12.52 -16.32
N ALA A 289 -15.80 11.86 -15.68
CA ALA A 289 -14.51 12.45 -15.35
C ALA A 289 -13.60 12.61 -16.56
N TYR A 290 -13.84 11.85 -17.65
CA TYR A 290 -13.02 11.86 -18.84
C TYR A 290 -13.69 12.55 -20.01
N ASP A 291 -12.91 13.26 -20.82
CA ASP A 291 -13.25 13.46 -22.22
C ASP A 291 -12.93 12.15 -22.98
N GLN A 292 -13.98 11.41 -23.34
CA GLN A 292 -13.84 10.05 -23.90
C GLN A 292 -13.13 10.02 -25.26
N THR A 293 -13.03 11.15 -25.94
CA THR A 293 -12.39 11.28 -27.26
C THR A 293 -10.93 11.73 -27.13
N ASN A 294 -10.69 12.68 -26.24
CA ASN A 294 -9.41 13.39 -26.19
C ASN A 294 -8.50 12.95 -25.03
N ASP A 295 -9.05 12.28 -24.00
CA ASP A 295 -8.23 11.66 -22.96
C ASP A 295 -7.88 10.22 -23.39
N LEU A 296 -6.64 10.02 -23.76
CA LEU A 296 -6.15 8.75 -24.30
C LEU A 296 -6.24 7.58 -23.29
N ARG A 297 -6.36 7.90 -22.00
CA ARG A 297 -6.55 6.89 -20.95
C ARG A 297 -7.91 6.20 -21.05
N PHE A 298 -8.95 6.90 -21.50
CA PHE A 298 -10.29 6.34 -21.53
C PHE A 298 -10.35 5.03 -22.32
N ALA A 299 -9.93 5.05 -23.58
CA ALA A 299 -9.92 3.85 -24.45
C ALA A 299 -8.89 2.79 -24.00
N LEU A 300 -7.87 3.21 -23.23
CA LEU A 300 -6.87 2.31 -22.68
C LEU A 300 -7.36 1.57 -21.43
N TYR A 301 -8.16 2.23 -20.59
CA TYR A 301 -8.60 1.72 -19.29
C TYR A 301 -9.96 1.05 -19.32
N PHE A 302 -10.82 1.42 -20.28
CA PHE A 302 -12.21 0.99 -20.32
C PHE A 302 -12.61 0.47 -21.69
N VAL A 303 -13.63 -0.38 -21.69
CA VAL A 303 -14.22 -0.95 -22.90
C VAL A 303 -15.74 -0.93 -22.79
N ALA A 304 -16.43 -0.57 -23.86
CA ALA A 304 -17.88 -0.62 -23.89
C ALA A 304 -18.39 -2.06 -23.75
N ASP A 305 -19.38 -2.24 -22.87
CA ASP A 305 -20.10 -3.49 -22.63
C ASP A 305 -21.60 -3.20 -22.55
N GLY A 306 -22.30 -3.44 -23.65
CA GLY A 306 -23.69 -3.05 -23.81
C GLY A 306 -23.89 -1.53 -23.69
N SER A 307 -24.66 -1.11 -22.71
CA SER A 307 -24.88 0.32 -22.38
C SER A 307 -23.88 0.85 -21.34
N GLU A 308 -23.03 0.00 -20.82
CA GLU A 308 -22.10 0.28 -19.75
C GLU A 308 -20.64 0.28 -20.23
N PHE A 309 -19.71 0.58 -19.33
CA PHE A 309 -18.29 0.43 -19.56
C PHE A 309 -17.67 -0.45 -18.49
N ALA A 310 -17.01 -1.52 -18.96
CA ALA A 310 -16.23 -2.42 -18.11
C ALA A 310 -14.77 -1.94 -18.03
N VAL A 311 -14.09 -2.34 -16.96
CA VAL A 311 -12.67 -2.06 -16.76
C VAL A 311 -11.84 -3.04 -17.58
N LYS A 312 -10.90 -2.51 -18.35
CA LYS A 312 -9.95 -3.26 -19.18
C LYS A 312 -8.54 -3.21 -18.59
N LYS A 313 -8.35 -2.37 -17.58
CA LYS A 313 -7.04 -1.97 -17.06
C LYS A 313 -6.26 -3.10 -16.40
N GLY A 314 -6.92 -4.10 -15.86
CA GLY A 314 -6.33 -5.13 -15.00
C GLY A 314 -6.41 -6.57 -15.50
N THR A 315 -6.71 -6.79 -16.78
CA THR A 315 -7.00 -8.12 -17.33
C THR A 315 -5.79 -9.07 -17.46
N ASP A 316 -4.59 -8.64 -17.13
CA ASP A 316 -3.39 -9.45 -17.20
C ASP A 316 -2.55 -9.46 -15.91
N ALA A 317 -1.70 -10.48 -15.75
CA ALA A 317 -0.83 -10.66 -14.60
C ALA A 317 0.22 -9.54 -14.41
N ALA A 318 0.29 -8.58 -15.33
CA ALA A 318 1.23 -7.47 -15.28
C ALA A 318 0.75 -6.30 -14.39
N SER A 319 -0.50 -6.32 -13.90
CA SER A 319 -1.12 -5.22 -13.17
C SER A 319 -0.73 -5.19 -11.68
N LYS A 320 0.59 -5.08 -11.42
CA LYS A 320 1.14 -4.81 -10.09
C LYS A 320 1.68 -3.39 -10.03
N CYS A 321 1.15 -2.58 -9.11
CA CYS A 321 1.52 -1.17 -8.99
C CYS A 321 1.37 -0.68 -7.55
N SER A 322 2.50 -0.42 -6.90
CA SER A 322 2.49 0.26 -5.59
C SER A 322 2.86 1.73 -5.74
N PHE A 323 3.89 2.03 -6.54
CA PHE A 323 4.34 3.40 -6.83
C PHE A 323 4.74 3.53 -8.29
N ARG A 324 4.41 4.66 -8.90
CA ARG A 324 4.84 5.07 -10.24
C ARG A 324 5.10 6.58 -10.32
N THR A 325 5.89 7.02 -11.28
CA THR A 325 6.36 8.41 -11.36
C THR A 325 5.26 9.44 -11.44
N SER A 326 4.15 9.17 -12.13
CA SER A 326 3.00 10.10 -12.18
C SER A 326 2.41 10.42 -10.81
N GLU A 327 2.52 9.52 -9.82
CA GLU A 327 2.12 9.84 -8.44
C GLU A 327 3.01 10.92 -7.84
N LEU A 328 4.31 10.90 -8.12
CA LEU A 328 5.24 11.94 -7.68
C LEU A 328 4.89 13.30 -8.29
N TYR A 329 4.60 13.34 -9.61
CA TYR A 329 4.17 14.57 -10.29
C TYR A 329 2.90 15.16 -9.69
N LEU A 330 1.87 14.33 -9.49
CA LEU A 330 0.61 14.80 -8.91
C LEU A 330 0.74 15.14 -7.42
N THR A 331 1.62 14.47 -6.69
CA THR A 331 1.93 14.84 -5.30
C THR A 331 2.62 16.18 -5.22
N ILE A 332 3.61 16.45 -6.09
CA ILE A 332 4.28 17.76 -6.15
C ILE A 332 3.26 18.85 -6.53
N ALA A 333 2.39 18.60 -7.52
CA ALA A 333 1.33 19.53 -7.89
C ALA A 333 0.40 19.84 -6.71
N GLU A 334 -0.05 18.82 -5.97
CA GLU A 334 -0.89 19.01 -4.79
C GLU A 334 -0.16 19.78 -3.69
N CYS A 335 1.09 19.41 -3.37
CA CYS A 335 1.89 20.09 -2.36
C CYS A 335 2.10 21.57 -2.70
N ASN A 336 2.51 21.88 -3.93
CA ASN A 336 2.72 23.27 -4.38
C ASN A 336 1.42 24.09 -4.30
N ALA A 337 0.27 23.52 -4.72
CA ALA A 337 -1.02 24.19 -4.59
C ALA A 337 -1.38 24.46 -3.12
N LYS A 338 -1.11 23.53 -2.21
CA LYS A 338 -1.33 23.70 -0.76
C LYS A 338 -0.42 24.77 -0.16
N LEU A 339 0.83 24.86 -0.63
CA LEU A 339 1.85 25.81 -0.19
C LEU A 339 1.78 27.18 -0.89
N ASP A 340 0.73 27.45 -1.67
CA ASP A 340 0.51 28.69 -2.44
C ASP A 340 1.50 28.92 -3.61
N GLU A 341 2.23 27.89 -4.05
CA GLU A 341 3.11 27.93 -5.20
C GLU A 341 2.34 27.48 -6.46
N LEU A 342 1.38 28.29 -6.88
CA LEU A 342 0.36 27.88 -7.86
C LEU A 342 0.92 27.66 -9.27
N ASP A 343 1.94 28.41 -9.67
CA ASP A 343 2.54 28.27 -11.01
C ASP A 343 3.30 26.94 -11.10
N ASP A 344 4.08 26.57 -10.09
CA ASP A 344 4.75 25.28 -10.02
C ASP A 344 3.72 24.12 -9.94
N ALA A 345 2.60 24.32 -9.23
CA ALA A 345 1.53 23.33 -9.19
C ALA A 345 0.94 23.06 -10.58
N ARG A 346 0.69 24.12 -11.36
CA ARG A 346 0.21 24.02 -12.75
C ARG A 346 1.23 23.34 -13.65
N ASP A 347 2.52 23.66 -13.49
CA ASP A 347 3.58 23.09 -14.30
C ASP A 347 3.65 21.58 -14.14
N TYR A 348 3.69 21.07 -12.92
CA TYR A 348 3.71 19.62 -12.66
C TYR A 348 2.43 18.91 -13.13
N LEU A 349 1.26 19.52 -12.93
CA LEU A 349 -0.01 19.02 -13.46
C LEU A 349 0.01 18.95 -14.99
N ASN A 350 0.45 19.99 -15.66
CA ASN A 350 0.47 20.07 -17.11
C ASN A 350 1.52 19.15 -17.74
N GLN A 351 2.65 18.88 -17.08
CA GLN A 351 3.62 17.90 -17.55
C GLN A 351 2.99 16.51 -17.66
N LEU A 352 2.16 16.10 -16.70
CA LEU A 352 1.42 14.84 -16.79
C LEU A 352 0.35 14.89 -17.88
N LYS A 353 -0.49 15.94 -17.91
CA LYS A 353 -1.56 16.10 -18.91
C LYS A 353 -1.03 16.06 -20.35
N ALA A 354 0.15 16.61 -20.60
CA ALA A 354 0.79 16.58 -21.92
C ALA A 354 1.08 15.13 -22.42
N LYS A 355 1.16 14.17 -21.51
CA LYS A 355 1.40 12.75 -21.81
C LYS A 355 0.12 11.90 -21.84
N ARG A 356 -1.05 12.52 -21.58
CA ARG A 356 -2.33 11.83 -21.44
C ARG A 356 -3.38 12.30 -22.42
N LEU A 357 -3.28 13.53 -22.92
CA LEU A 357 -4.29 14.20 -23.73
C LEU A 357 -3.82 14.36 -25.20
N ASN A 358 -4.76 14.31 -26.13
CA ASN A 358 -4.50 14.73 -27.50
C ASN A 358 -3.98 16.19 -27.54
N ALA A 359 -3.08 16.49 -28.46
CA ALA A 359 -2.32 17.75 -28.47
C ALA A 359 -3.21 19.01 -28.52
N ASP A 360 -4.26 19.02 -29.35
CA ASP A 360 -5.16 20.17 -29.48
C ASP A 360 -6.00 20.38 -28.19
N TYR A 361 -6.46 19.28 -27.60
CA TYR A 361 -7.20 19.32 -26.36
C TYR A 361 -6.29 19.71 -25.18
N TYR A 362 -5.06 19.24 -25.15
CA TYR A 362 -4.05 19.65 -24.16
C TYR A 362 -3.84 21.17 -24.16
N ASN A 363 -3.71 21.82 -25.32
CA ASN A 363 -3.53 23.26 -25.42
C ASN A 363 -4.75 24.03 -24.82
N THR A 364 -5.95 23.51 -25.02
CA THR A 364 -7.17 24.05 -24.41
C THR A 364 -7.14 23.90 -22.88
N GLU A 365 -6.75 22.73 -22.40
CA GLU A 365 -6.66 22.41 -20.96
C GLU A 365 -5.60 23.25 -20.25
N VAL A 366 -4.43 23.46 -20.84
CA VAL A 366 -3.38 24.35 -20.29
C VAL A 366 -3.94 25.75 -20.06
N THR A 367 -4.67 26.30 -21.06
CA THR A 367 -5.28 27.62 -20.96
C THR A 367 -6.33 27.65 -19.83
N ARG A 368 -7.19 26.64 -19.74
CA ARG A 368 -8.18 26.51 -18.67
C ARG A 368 -7.54 26.43 -17.28
N VAL A 369 -6.50 25.59 -17.13
CA VAL A 369 -5.79 25.41 -15.86
C VAL A 369 -5.07 26.65 -15.39
N ALA A 370 -4.57 27.47 -16.32
CA ALA A 370 -3.91 28.74 -16.00
C ALA A 370 -4.84 29.75 -15.30
N GLU A 371 -6.14 29.69 -15.57
CA GLU A 371 -7.14 30.59 -15.00
C GLU A 371 -7.70 30.14 -13.65
N LEU A 372 -7.40 28.90 -13.20
CA LEU A 372 -7.92 28.37 -11.94
C LEU A 372 -7.33 29.11 -10.74
N ASN A 373 -8.18 29.52 -9.80
CA ASN A 373 -7.72 29.96 -8.48
C ASN A 373 -7.22 28.77 -7.64
N LYS A 374 -6.65 29.01 -6.47
CA LYS A 374 -6.09 27.97 -5.58
C LYS A 374 -7.09 26.86 -5.28
N ALA A 375 -8.31 27.20 -4.92
CA ALA A 375 -9.32 26.22 -4.51
C ALA A 375 -9.70 25.31 -5.70
N ASP A 376 -9.94 25.91 -6.86
CA ASP A 376 -10.30 25.18 -8.08
C ASP A 376 -9.11 24.37 -8.62
N LEU A 377 -7.88 24.85 -8.48
CA LEU A 377 -6.67 24.11 -8.86
C LEU A 377 -6.48 22.86 -7.99
N ILE A 378 -6.72 22.95 -6.68
CA ILE A 378 -6.68 21.79 -5.78
C ILE A 378 -7.73 20.74 -6.20
N ILE A 379 -8.93 21.18 -6.54
CA ILE A 379 -9.99 20.28 -7.05
C ILE A 379 -9.58 19.66 -8.38
N GLU A 380 -9.00 20.43 -9.30
CA GLU A 380 -8.53 19.91 -10.59
C GLU A 380 -7.43 18.85 -10.42
N ILE A 381 -6.47 19.09 -9.51
CA ILE A 381 -5.41 18.11 -9.19
C ILE A 381 -6.03 16.83 -8.59
N ALA A 382 -7.02 16.95 -7.71
CA ALA A 382 -7.74 15.80 -7.16
C ALA A 382 -8.51 15.04 -8.25
N ASN A 383 -9.12 15.73 -9.19
CA ASN A 383 -9.80 15.13 -10.35
C ASN A 383 -8.79 14.47 -11.30
N GLU A 384 -7.60 15.05 -11.47
CA GLU A 384 -6.56 14.41 -12.28
C GLU A 384 -6.03 13.13 -11.61
N ARG A 385 -5.87 13.13 -10.27
CA ARG A 385 -5.57 11.90 -9.52
C ARG A 385 -6.65 10.83 -9.71
N PHE A 386 -7.93 11.22 -9.68
CA PHE A 386 -9.07 10.32 -9.90
C PHE A 386 -9.02 9.68 -11.30
N ARG A 387 -8.69 10.44 -12.35
CA ARG A 387 -8.51 9.94 -13.72
C ARG A 387 -7.26 9.06 -13.84
N GLU A 388 -6.14 9.54 -13.33
CA GLU A 388 -4.84 8.91 -13.53
C GLU A 388 -4.77 7.54 -12.82
N PHE A 389 -5.26 7.46 -11.59
CA PHE A 389 -5.19 6.26 -10.76
C PHE A 389 -6.50 5.48 -10.70
N ALA A 390 -7.37 5.65 -11.70
CA ALA A 390 -8.61 4.91 -11.78
C ALA A 390 -8.38 3.42 -11.57
N TYR A 391 -9.07 2.82 -10.62
CA TYR A 391 -8.95 1.41 -10.26
C TYR A 391 -7.54 0.93 -9.84
N GLU A 392 -6.67 1.83 -9.37
CA GLU A 392 -5.37 1.46 -8.78
C GLU A 392 -5.39 1.49 -7.24
N GLY A 393 -6.58 1.58 -6.64
CA GLY A 393 -6.77 1.55 -5.19
C GLY A 393 -6.30 2.82 -4.47
N HIS A 394 -6.17 3.94 -5.19
CA HIS A 394 -5.83 5.24 -4.60
C HIS A 394 -7.06 5.96 -4.05
N ARG A 395 -8.22 5.84 -4.73
CA ARG A 395 -9.41 6.65 -4.46
C ARG A 395 -9.90 6.59 -3.02
N TRP A 396 -9.99 5.39 -2.44
CA TRP A 396 -10.41 5.23 -1.05
C TRP A 396 -9.54 6.05 -0.09
N PHE A 397 -8.23 5.98 -0.26
CA PHE A 397 -7.27 6.69 0.59
C PHE A 397 -7.25 8.19 0.31
N ASP A 398 -7.40 8.63 -0.94
CA ASP A 398 -7.51 10.04 -1.30
C ASP A 398 -8.76 10.67 -0.67
N LEU A 399 -9.92 10.02 -0.77
CA LEU A 399 -11.15 10.46 -0.11
C LEU A 399 -10.96 10.53 1.41
N ARG A 400 -10.38 9.49 1.99
CA ARG A 400 -10.20 9.35 3.43
C ARG A 400 -9.29 10.42 4.04
N ARG A 401 -8.21 10.79 3.33
CA ARG A 401 -7.26 11.83 3.77
C ARG A 401 -7.71 13.26 3.48
N THR A 402 -8.75 13.45 2.66
CA THR A 402 -9.16 14.78 2.20
C THR A 402 -10.61 15.10 2.58
N THR A 403 -11.56 14.85 1.70
CA THR A 403 -12.94 15.34 1.80
C THR A 403 -13.87 14.43 2.58
N GLN A 404 -13.58 13.13 2.60
CA GLN A 404 -14.51 12.10 3.08
C GLN A 404 -15.95 12.39 2.58
N GLU A 405 -16.06 12.71 1.30
CA GLU A 405 -17.33 13.13 0.69
C GLU A 405 -18.41 12.04 0.77
N GLN A 406 -19.66 12.44 0.62
CA GLN A 406 -20.75 11.48 0.57
C GLN A 406 -20.65 10.64 -0.70
N ILE A 407 -20.89 9.32 -0.55
CA ILE A 407 -21.01 8.35 -1.65
C ILE A 407 -22.35 7.62 -1.49
N ASP A 408 -23.12 7.54 -2.58
CA ASP A 408 -24.36 6.80 -2.64
C ASP A 408 -24.19 5.60 -3.56
N HIS A 409 -24.51 4.41 -3.05
CA HIS A 409 -24.50 3.17 -3.82
C HIS A 409 -25.89 2.56 -3.86
N THR A 410 -26.22 1.98 -5.01
CA THR A 410 -27.46 1.21 -5.19
C THR A 410 -27.12 -0.15 -5.78
N TYR A 411 -27.69 -1.18 -5.22
CA TYR A 411 -27.63 -2.54 -5.73
C TYR A 411 -29.03 -3.11 -5.75
N LYS A 412 -29.59 -3.36 -6.93
CA LYS A 412 -30.99 -3.77 -7.12
C LYS A 412 -31.94 -2.78 -6.43
N THR A 413 -32.65 -3.24 -5.41
CA THR A 413 -33.62 -2.39 -4.66
C THR A 413 -33.05 -1.82 -3.37
N GLU A 414 -31.80 -2.18 -3.01
CA GLU A 414 -31.13 -1.69 -1.82
C GLU A 414 -30.25 -0.50 -2.15
N SER A 415 -30.39 0.59 -1.38
CA SER A 415 -29.54 1.76 -1.46
C SER A 415 -28.86 2.00 -0.13
N ALA A 416 -27.60 2.39 -0.18
CA ALA A 416 -26.78 2.72 0.97
C ALA A 416 -26.05 4.04 0.75
N THR A 417 -25.91 4.84 1.79
CA THR A 417 -25.18 6.10 1.79
C THR A 417 -24.04 6.04 2.77
N LEU A 418 -22.83 6.29 2.29
CA LEU A 418 -21.68 6.66 3.09
C LEU A 418 -21.68 8.18 3.22
N LYS A 419 -22.05 8.70 4.39
CA LYS A 419 -22.17 10.17 4.56
C LYS A 419 -20.82 10.85 4.59
N GLN A 420 -20.79 12.15 4.39
CA GLN A 420 -19.55 12.92 4.59
C GLN A 420 -19.06 12.77 6.03
N GLY A 421 -17.77 12.43 6.18
CA GLY A 421 -17.16 12.18 7.50
C GLY A 421 -17.66 10.92 8.20
N ASP A 422 -18.26 9.98 7.48
CA ASP A 422 -18.81 8.75 8.04
C ASP A 422 -17.70 7.90 8.69
N PRO A 423 -17.89 7.36 9.92
CA PRO A 423 -16.88 6.52 10.56
C PRO A 423 -16.53 5.26 9.75
N ARG A 424 -17.39 4.82 8.82
CA ARG A 424 -17.13 3.69 7.92
C ARG A 424 -16.06 3.97 6.85
N TYR A 425 -15.52 5.20 6.77
CA TYR A 425 -14.26 5.47 6.08
C TYR A 425 -13.05 4.80 6.74
N THR A 426 -13.22 4.29 7.95
CA THR A 426 -12.24 3.45 8.65
C THR A 426 -12.81 2.05 8.80
N LEU A 427 -12.08 1.02 8.37
CA LEU A 427 -12.50 -0.36 8.56
C LEU A 427 -12.53 -0.72 10.05
N ARG A 428 -13.47 -1.59 10.41
CA ARG A 428 -13.49 -2.18 11.75
C ARG A 428 -12.40 -3.24 11.88
N PHE A 429 -11.83 -3.39 13.06
CA PHE A 429 -11.01 -4.57 13.34
C PHE A 429 -11.85 -5.85 13.13
N PRO A 430 -11.28 -6.88 12.47
CA PRO A 430 -11.99 -8.15 12.30
C PRO A 430 -12.39 -8.74 13.65
N GLN A 431 -13.55 -9.37 13.71
CA GLN A 431 -14.05 -9.97 14.95
C GLN A 431 -13.07 -11.04 15.50
N GLU A 432 -12.48 -11.85 14.63
CA GLU A 432 -11.45 -12.81 15.02
C GLU A 432 -10.23 -12.15 15.71
N ALA A 433 -9.81 -10.97 15.24
CA ALA A 433 -8.71 -10.24 15.87
C ALA A 433 -9.12 -9.74 17.27
N ILE A 434 -10.37 -9.28 17.46
CA ILE A 434 -10.90 -8.85 18.75
C ILE A 434 -11.04 -10.03 19.71
N ASP A 435 -11.51 -11.18 19.23
CA ASP A 435 -11.68 -12.39 20.03
C ASP A 435 -10.33 -12.92 20.55
N ASN A 436 -9.27 -12.79 19.76
CA ASN A 436 -7.90 -13.16 20.13
C ASN A 436 -7.16 -12.08 20.94
N ASN A 437 -7.58 -10.82 20.82
CA ASN A 437 -7.00 -9.70 21.56
C ASN A 437 -8.11 -8.71 22.00
N PRO A 438 -8.70 -8.88 23.18
CA PRO A 438 -9.80 -8.02 23.68
C PRO A 438 -9.43 -6.54 23.87
N ASN A 439 -8.15 -6.18 23.78
CA ASN A 439 -7.72 -4.77 23.82
C ASN A 439 -8.01 -4.05 22.49
N LEU A 440 -8.28 -4.79 21.43
CA LEU A 440 -8.81 -4.22 20.19
C LEU A 440 -10.31 -3.93 20.39
N SER A 441 -10.73 -2.72 20.07
CA SER A 441 -12.13 -2.31 20.10
C SER A 441 -12.47 -1.47 18.88
N ASN A 442 -13.72 -1.57 18.44
CA ASN A 442 -14.23 -0.81 17.27
C ASN A 442 -15.02 0.42 17.69
#